data_a819df3947fe466b51d6d7a7a5c084ad
#
_entry.id   a819df3947fe466b51d6d7a7a5c084ad
#
_cell.length_a   1.000
_cell.length_b   1.000
_cell.length_c   1.000
_cell.angle_alpha   90.00
_cell.angle_beta   90.00
_cell.angle_gamma   90.00
#
_symmetry.space_group_name_H-M   'P 1'
#
loop_
_entity.id
_entity.type
_entity.pdbx_description
1 polymer ?
#
loop_
_entity_poly.entity_id
_entity_poly.type
_entity_poly.pdbx_seq_one_letter_code
_entity_poly.pdbx_strand_id
1 'polypeptide(L)'
;MQHPLSIYNTLHRRKEAFVPAQAPHVGLYVCGPTVYGDAHLGHARPAITFDILFRYLSHLGYKVRYVRNITDVGHLEHDADEGEDKIAKKARLEQLEPMEVVQYYLIRYHHAMERLGVLPPSIEPMASGHIIEQIALTQQILDAGFAYESNGSVYFDVEKYDKSFNYGELSGRRIEDMLSNTRALDGQDEKRGPLDFALWKKAQPEHIMRWPSPWGEGFPGWHAECTAMGRKYLGEQFDIHGGGMDLVFPHHECEIAQAKASQGGEPMVRYWMHNNMITINGQKMGKSLGNFITLDQFFTGEHDQLEQAYSPMTIRFFILSAHYRGTVDFSNEALKAAEKGLARLLDAAALLDGLQAGSTTSIEGIQGLSERCHAALNDDLNTPIAIAELFEAARAINSIHHKQATITAEDLDELRRVYRLFLFDLLGLRDERLGEGGASEAFSGAVDLLLSIRAEAKSNKDWATSDRIRDELAALGFTIKDTKEGTEWSL
;
A
#
# COMPACT_ATOMS: atom_id res chain seq x y z
N MET A 1 -0.08 27.64 5.05
CA MET A 1 -0.11 26.90 3.77
C MET A 1 -1.09 27.63 2.85
N GLN A 2 -0.66 28.03 1.65
CA GLN A 2 -1.50 28.79 0.72
C GLN A 2 -2.63 27.96 0.07
N HIS A 3 -2.53 26.64 0.10
CA HIS A 3 -3.53 25.71 -0.47
C HIS A 3 -3.80 24.56 0.51
N PRO A 4 -5.01 24.44 1.06
CA PRO A 4 -5.37 23.30 1.89
C PRO A 4 -5.41 22.02 1.04
N LEU A 5 -5.06 20.87 1.64
CA LEU A 5 -5.25 19.58 1.01
C LEU A 5 -6.71 19.36 0.64
N SER A 6 -6.98 19.01 -0.60
CA SER A 6 -8.29 18.58 -1.10
C SER A 6 -8.22 17.12 -1.48
N ILE A 7 -9.26 16.36 -1.14
CA ILE A 7 -9.37 14.92 -1.41
C ILE A 7 -10.68 14.68 -2.15
N TYR A 8 -10.65 13.85 -3.19
CA TYR A 8 -11.87 13.41 -3.85
C TYR A 8 -12.60 12.40 -2.95
N ASN A 9 -13.78 12.81 -2.48
CA ASN A 9 -14.65 11.97 -1.69
C ASN A 9 -15.60 11.20 -2.60
N THR A 10 -15.47 9.89 -2.67
CA THR A 10 -16.30 9.01 -3.51
C THR A 10 -17.78 9.10 -3.13
N LEU A 11 -18.08 9.26 -1.83
CA LEU A 11 -19.45 9.38 -1.35
C LEU A 11 -20.17 10.61 -1.95
N HIS A 12 -19.46 11.74 -1.98
CA HIS A 12 -20.02 13.01 -2.50
C HIS A 12 -19.65 13.27 -3.96
N ARG A 13 -18.77 12.43 -4.56
CA ARG A 13 -18.33 12.53 -5.97
C ARG A 13 -17.72 13.86 -6.35
N ARG A 14 -17.00 14.48 -5.42
CA ARG A 14 -16.31 15.77 -5.62
C ARG A 14 -15.06 15.85 -4.75
N LYS A 15 -14.16 16.77 -5.13
CA LYS A 15 -13.04 17.16 -4.27
C LYS A 15 -13.55 18.02 -3.12
N GLU A 16 -13.08 17.75 -1.92
CA GLU A 16 -13.43 18.44 -0.70
C GLU A 16 -12.17 18.82 0.07
N ALA A 17 -12.17 19.98 0.70
CA ALA A 17 -11.09 20.37 1.58
C ALA A 17 -11.00 19.36 2.74
N PHE A 18 -9.81 18.82 2.96
CA PHE A 18 -9.60 17.88 4.06
C PHE A 18 -9.56 18.59 5.39
N VAL A 19 -10.49 18.25 6.26
CA VAL A 19 -10.60 18.77 7.63
C VAL A 19 -10.75 17.57 8.56
N PRO A 20 -9.72 17.20 9.34
CA PRO A 20 -9.81 16.07 10.27
C PRO A 20 -10.82 16.34 11.38
N ALA A 21 -11.45 15.27 11.88
CA ALA A 21 -12.42 15.37 12.99
C ALA A 21 -11.77 15.90 14.27
N GLN A 22 -10.52 15.55 14.52
CA GLN A 22 -9.78 15.86 15.77
C GLN A 22 -8.33 16.26 15.48
N ALA A 23 -8.12 17.41 14.80
CA ALA A 23 -6.76 17.87 14.51
C ALA A 23 -5.91 17.97 15.81
N PRO A 24 -4.63 17.59 15.77
CA PRO A 24 -3.86 17.13 14.60
C PRO A 24 -3.98 15.63 14.28
N HIS A 25 -4.85 14.88 14.95
CA HIS A 25 -5.01 13.45 14.76
C HIS A 25 -5.86 13.14 13.54
N VAL A 26 -5.44 12.13 12.76
CA VAL A 26 -6.15 11.62 11.59
C VAL A 26 -6.27 10.10 11.69
N GLY A 27 -7.49 9.60 11.60
CA GLY A 27 -7.78 8.17 11.46
C GLY A 27 -7.85 7.78 9.99
N LEU A 28 -6.97 6.86 9.57
CA LEU A 28 -6.93 6.30 8.21
C LEU A 28 -7.11 4.79 8.29
N TYR A 29 -8.16 4.25 7.67
CA TYR A 29 -8.37 2.83 7.49
C TYR A 29 -8.26 2.46 6.01
N VAL A 30 -7.55 1.39 5.68
CA VAL A 30 -7.45 0.87 4.32
C VAL A 30 -7.69 -0.62 4.32
N CYS A 31 -8.60 -1.10 3.46
CA CYS A 31 -8.80 -2.52 3.28
C CYS A 31 -7.52 -3.20 2.82
N GLY A 32 -7.11 -4.22 3.56
CA GLY A 32 -5.91 -5.00 3.29
C GLY A 32 -6.16 -6.23 2.42
N PRO A 33 -5.14 -7.06 2.21
CA PRO A 33 -5.24 -8.23 1.37
C PRO A 33 -5.92 -9.40 2.06
N THR A 34 -6.54 -10.28 1.27
CA THR A 34 -6.80 -11.67 1.67
C THR A 34 -5.57 -12.51 1.35
N VAL A 35 -4.97 -13.11 2.37
CA VAL A 35 -3.64 -13.74 2.28
C VAL A 35 -3.70 -15.22 1.89
N TYR A 36 -4.10 -15.51 0.67
CA TYR A 36 -4.16 -16.87 0.08
C TYR A 36 -3.29 -17.04 -1.17
N GLY A 37 -2.53 -16.03 -1.54
CA GLY A 37 -1.67 -16.03 -2.74
C GLY A 37 -0.69 -14.86 -2.75
N ASP A 38 0.26 -14.92 -3.66
CA ASP A 38 1.28 -13.90 -3.82
C ASP A 38 0.69 -12.54 -4.22
N ALA A 39 1.36 -11.48 -3.75
CA ALA A 39 0.98 -10.11 -4.09
C ALA A 39 1.16 -9.83 -5.59
N HIS A 40 0.28 -9.02 -6.14
CA HIS A 40 0.27 -8.60 -7.54
C HIS A 40 0.03 -7.09 -7.66
N LEU A 41 0.03 -6.54 -8.88
CA LEU A 41 -0.17 -5.10 -9.12
C LEU A 41 -1.47 -4.54 -8.50
N GLY A 42 -2.53 -5.35 -8.42
CA GLY A 42 -3.77 -4.98 -7.75
C GLY A 42 -3.60 -4.71 -6.24
N HIS A 43 -2.63 -5.35 -5.59
CA HIS A 43 -2.26 -5.06 -4.20
C HIS A 43 -1.27 -3.89 -4.10
N ALA A 44 -0.34 -3.78 -5.05
CA ALA A 44 0.64 -2.70 -5.06
C ALA A 44 0.00 -1.31 -5.20
N ARG A 45 -1.04 -1.20 -6.04
CA ARG A 45 -1.65 0.09 -6.32
C ARG A 45 -2.29 0.75 -5.11
N PRO A 46 -3.24 0.14 -4.38
CA PRO A 46 -3.75 0.72 -3.15
C PRO A 46 -2.64 0.93 -2.10
N ALA A 47 -1.72 -0.02 -1.94
CA ALA A 47 -0.63 0.12 -0.99
C ALA A 47 0.22 1.37 -1.25
N ILE A 48 0.62 1.62 -2.49
CA ILE A 48 1.40 2.82 -2.88
C ILE A 48 0.54 4.08 -2.78
N THR A 49 -0.73 4.05 -3.21
CA THR A 49 -1.62 5.22 -3.15
C THR A 49 -1.78 5.72 -1.71
N PHE A 50 -2.06 4.81 -0.78
CA PHE A 50 -2.28 5.18 0.62
C PHE A 50 -0.96 5.39 1.38
N ASP A 51 0.16 4.85 0.91
CA ASP A 51 1.50 5.22 1.38
C ASP A 51 1.81 6.71 1.07
N ILE A 52 1.50 7.17 -0.14
CA ILE A 52 1.63 8.61 -0.48
C ILE A 52 0.75 9.47 0.42
N LEU A 53 -0.51 9.09 0.64
CA LEU A 53 -1.40 9.81 1.53
C LEU A 53 -0.85 9.86 2.96
N PHE A 54 -0.38 8.72 3.48
CA PHE A 54 0.18 8.62 4.83
C PHE A 54 1.42 9.49 5.00
N ARG A 55 2.37 9.43 4.04
CA ARG A 55 3.57 10.28 4.02
C ARG A 55 3.21 11.76 3.95
N TYR A 56 2.29 12.11 3.06
CA TYR A 56 1.93 13.51 2.86
C TYR A 56 1.17 14.10 4.04
N LEU A 57 0.21 13.40 4.63
CA LEU A 57 -0.46 13.83 5.85
C LEU A 57 0.54 14.01 7.02
N SER A 58 1.49 13.09 7.15
CA SER A 58 2.55 13.19 8.16
C SER A 58 3.46 14.41 7.92
N HIS A 59 3.83 14.67 6.67
CA HIS A 59 4.58 15.86 6.26
C HIS A 59 3.83 17.17 6.57
N LEU A 60 2.50 17.19 6.40
CA LEU A 60 1.65 18.33 6.75
C LEU A 60 1.51 18.54 8.27
N GLY A 61 2.12 17.68 9.09
CA GLY A 61 2.13 17.77 10.55
C GLY A 61 0.99 17.05 11.25
N TYR A 62 0.19 16.26 10.53
CA TYR A 62 -0.83 15.42 11.15
C TYR A 62 -0.22 14.19 11.83
N LYS A 63 -0.87 13.75 12.91
CA LYS A 63 -0.59 12.50 13.62
C LYS A 63 -1.52 11.42 13.10
N VAL A 64 -1.07 10.67 12.11
CA VAL A 64 -1.89 9.68 11.42
C VAL A 64 -1.84 8.35 12.14
N ARG A 65 -3.01 7.83 12.54
CA ARG A 65 -3.18 6.42 12.92
C ARG A 65 -3.66 5.66 11.70
N TYR A 66 -2.75 4.98 11.04
CA TYR A 66 -3.02 4.18 9.84
C TYR A 66 -3.28 2.73 10.22
N VAL A 67 -4.47 2.25 9.92
CA VAL A 67 -4.91 0.86 10.13
C VAL A 67 -5.11 0.21 8.77
N ARG A 68 -4.51 -0.97 8.58
CA ARG A 68 -4.74 -1.82 7.41
C ARG A 68 -4.94 -3.24 7.88
N ASN A 69 -6.09 -3.83 7.61
CA ASN A 69 -6.37 -5.18 8.07
C ASN A 69 -5.69 -6.26 7.22
N ILE A 70 -5.67 -7.47 7.77
CA ILE A 70 -5.40 -8.71 7.05
C ILE A 70 -6.66 -9.56 7.13
N THR A 71 -7.21 -9.91 5.97
CA THR A 71 -8.32 -10.86 5.86
C THR A 71 -7.75 -12.27 5.83
N ASP A 72 -7.88 -12.96 6.95
CA ASP A 72 -7.39 -14.31 7.16
C ASP A 72 -8.50 -15.35 7.42
N VAL A 73 -9.77 -14.95 7.29
CA VAL A 73 -10.96 -15.80 7.41
C VAL A 73 -12.18 -15.13 6.76
N GLY A 74 -13.17 -15.92 6.38
CA GLY A 74 -14.51 -15.45 6.01
C GLY A 74 -14.65 -14.89 4.59
N HIS A 75 -13.61 -14.92 3.78
CA HIS A 75 -13.66 -14.47 2.39
C HIS A 75 -13.90 -15.65 1.45
N LEU A 76 -15.15 -15.83 1.07
CA LEU A 76 -15.60 -16.94 0.24
C LEU A 76 -15.29 -16.70 -1.25
N GLU A 77 -15.37 -17.77 -2.05
CA GLU A 77 -15.17 -17.70 -3.49
C GLU A 77 -16.21 -16.78 -4.17
N HIS A 78 -15.80 -16.16 -5.26
CA HIS A 78 -16.63 -15.23 -6.07
C HIS A 78 -17.12 -13.99 -5.32
N ASP A 79 -16.52 -13.67 -4.15
CA ASP A 79 -16.93 -12.55 -3.29
C ASP A 79 -18.44 -12.66 -2.91
N ALA A 80 -18.92 -13.89 -2.80
CA ALA A 80 -20.29 -14.26 -2.46
C ALA A 80 -20.38 -14.75 -1.01
N ASP A 81 -21.62 -14.94 -0.52
CA ASP A 81 -21.88 -15.53 0.81
C ASP A 81 -21.90 -17.07 0.79
N GLU A 82 -21.54 -17.67 -0.32
CA GLU A 82 -21.53 -19.12 -0.53
C GLU A 82 -20.26 -19.54 -1.28
N GLY A 83 -19.92 -20.82 -1.11
CA GLY A 83 -18.69 -21.37 -1.64
C GLY A 83 -17.68 -21.68 -0.53
N GLU A 84 -16.55 -22.17 -0.92
CA GLU A 84 -15.45 -22.49 -0.01
C GLU A 84 -14.69 -21.21 0.35
N ASP A 85 -14.24 -21.07 1.60
CA ASP A 85 -13.33 -20.00 1.99
C ASP A 85 -12.02 -20.11 1.18
N LYS A 86 -11.54 -18.98 0.65
CA LYS A 86 -10.35 -18.93 -0.25
C LYS A 86 -9.10 -19.50 0.40
N ILE A 87 -8.93 -19.27 1.71
CA ILE A 87 -7.77 -19.77 2.47
C ILE A 87 -7.94 -21.25 2.75
N ALA A 88 -9.13 -21.68 3.19
CA ALA A 88 -9.42 -23.09 3.45
C ALA A 88 -9.27 -23.94 2.18
N LYS A 89 -9.75 -23.45 1.03
CA LYS A 89 -9.54 -24.10 -0.27
C LYS A 89 -8.07 -24.25 -0.60
N LYS A 90 -7.29 -23.19 -0.42
CA LYS A 90 -5.83 -23.21 -0.68
C LYS A 90 -5.13 -24.20 0.23
N ALA A 91 -5.45 -24.19 1.53
CA ALA A 91 -4.90 -25.11 2.52
C ALA A 91 -5.20 -26.58 2.17
N ARG A 92 -6.45 -26.87 1.79
CA ARG A 92 -6.85 -28.24 1.37
C ARG A 92 -6.09 -28.70 0.12
N LEU A 93 -5.92 -27.81 -0.88
CA LEU A 93 -5.22 -28.15 -2.11
C LEU A 93 -3.72 -28.39 -1.89
N GLU A 94 -3.12 -27.70 -0.93
CA GLU A 94 -1.70 -27.81 -0.60
C GLU A 94 -1.43 -28.76 0.58
N GLN A 95 -2.47 -29.36 1.17
CA GLN A 95 -2.40 -30.25 2.35
C GLN A 95 -1.75 -29.55 3.57
N LEU A 96 -2.12 -28.29 3.80
CA LEU A 96 -1.66 -27.43 4.90
C LEU A 96 -2.84 -27.07 5.82
N GLU A 97 -2.51 -26.57 7.01
CA GLU A 97 -3.48 -25.88 7.85
C GLU A 97 -3.76 -24.45 7.33
N PRO A 98 -4.98 -23.91 7.46
CA PRO A 98 -5.30 -22.56 7.00
C PRO A 98 -4.34 -21.49 7.52
N MET A 99 -3.90 -21.58 8.78
CA MET A 99 -2.98 -20.60 9.37
C MET A 99 -1.54 -20.74 8.86
N GLU A 100 -1.12 -21.90 8.34
CA GLU A 100 0.16 -22.04 7.65
C GLU A 100 0.12 -21.28 6.32
N VAL A 101 -0.99 -21.40 5.56
CA VAL A 101 -1.22 -20.64 4.33
C VAL A 101 -1.20 -19.13 4.61
N VAL A 102 -1.96 -18.67 5.63
CA VAL A 102 -2.00 -17.27 6.06
C VAL A 102 -0.61 -16.75 6.36
N GLN A 103 0.15 -17.45 7.21
CA GLN A 103 1.48 -17.00 7.62
C GLN A 103 2.46 -16.96 6.45
N TYR A 104 2.44 -17.95 5.58
CA TYR A 104 3.31 -18.02 4.41
C TYR A 104 3.08 -16.83 3.47
N TYR A 105 1.83 -16.57 3.08
CA TYR A 105 1.53 -15.48 2.13
C TYR A 105 1.58 -14.10 2.78
N LEU A 106 1.32 -13.97 4.08
CA LEU A 106 1.47 -12.71 4.81
C LEU A 106 2.94 -12.25 4.83
N ILE A 107 3.88 -13.14 5.13
CA ILE A 107 5.32 -12.81 5.11
C ILE A 107 5.73 -12.37 3.70
N ARG A 108 5.31 -13.07 2.66
CA ARG A 108 5.60 -12.72 1.27
C ARG A 108 4.97 -11.39 0.86
N TYR A 109 3.76 -11.11 1.33
CA TYR A 109 3.11 -9.82 1.13
C TYR A 109 3.89 -8.68 1.77
N HIS A 110 4.28 -8.81 3.04
CA HIS A 110 5.09 -7.80 3.72
C HIS A 110 6.42 -7.56 3.00
N HIS A 111 7.13 -8.61 2.62
CA HIS A 111 8.37 -8.50 1.86
C HIS A 111 8.18 -7.78 0.52
N ALA A 112 7.10 -8.09 -0.22
CA ALA A 112 6.80 -7.39 -1.46
C ALA A 112 6.49 -5.90 -1.24
N MET A 113 5.76 -5.54 -0.17
CA MET A 113 5.47 -4.15 0.19
C MET A 113 6.71 -3.38 0.62
N GLU A 114 7.60 -4.00 1.39
CA GLU A 114 8.90 -3.43 1.78
C GLU A 114 9.78 -3.14 0.56
N ARG A 115 9.88 -4.09 -0.36
CA ARG A 115 10.60 -3.91 -1.64
C ARG A 115 10.03 -2.74 -2.45
N LEU A 116 8.72 -2.54 -2.45
CA LEU A 116 8.07 -1.38 -3.05
C LEU A 116 8.25 -0.08 -2.27
N GLY A 117 8.93 -0.09 -1.11
CA GLY A 117 9.13 1.09 -0.27
C GLY A 117 7.85 1.60 0.40
N VAL A 118 6.84 0.75 0.56
CA VAL A 118 5.59 1.06 1.28
C VAL A 118 5.87 1.03 2.78
N LEU A 119 5.51 2.10 3.48
CA LEU A 119 5.63 2.17 4.93
C LEU A 119 4.62 1.21 5.60
N PRO A 120 5.00 0.55 6.70
CA PRO A 120 4.05 -0.26 7.45
C PRO A 120 2.93 0.60 8.05
N PRO A 121 1.71 0.06 8.19
CA PRO A 121 0.65 0.73 8.92
C PRO A 121 0.99 0.83 10.41
N SER A 122 0.33 1.75 11.14
CA SER A 122 0.47 1.86 12.59
C SER A 122 -0.07 0.62 13.32
N ILE A 123 -1.14 0.02 12.76
CA ILE A 123 -1.79 -1.18 13.29
C ILE A 123 -2.22 -2.03 12.10
N GLU A 124 -1.91 -3.33 12.15
CA GLU A 124 -2.31 -4.31 11.13
C GLU A 124 -3.11 -5.45 11.78
N PRO A 125 -4.42 -5.26 12.02
CA PRO A 125 -5.26 -6.24 12.69
C PRO A 125 -5.65 -7.38 11.74
N MET A 126 -5.74 -8.59 12.28
CA MET A 126 -6.26 -9.77 11.59
C MET A 126 -7.76 -9.96 11.88
N ALA A 127 -8.54 -10.37 10.89
CA ALA A 127 -9.97 -10.63 11.04
C ALA A 127 -10.24 -11.73 12.09
N SER A 128 -9.46 -12.83 12.08
CA SER A 128 -9.56 -13.92 13.06
C SER A 128 -9.25 -13.48 14.50
N GLY A 129 -8.42 -12.45 14.67
CA GLY A 129 -8.11 -11.86 15.98
C GLY A 129 -9.22 -10.95 16.53
N HIS A 130 -10.29 -10.69 15.77
CA HIS A 130 -11.34 -9.72 16.09
C HIS A 130 -12.74 -10.32 16.03
N ILE A 131 -12.85 -11.62 16.28
CA ILE A 131 -14.13 -12.35 16.27
C ILE A 131 -15.13 -11.79 17.30
N ILE A 132 -14.64 -11.42 18.48
CA ILE A 132 -15.48 -10.85 19.54
C ILE A 132 -16.13 -9.55 19.09
N GLU A 133 -15.36 -8.67 18.46
CA GLU A 133 -15.84 -7.39 17.94
C GLU A 133 -16.86 -7.58 16.80
N GLN A 134 -16.62 -8.55 15.94
CA GLN A 134 -17.53 -8.86 14.83
C GLN A 134 -18.84 -9.48 15.32
N ILE A 135 -18.80 -10.35 16.33
CA ILE A 135 -20.00 -10.87 17.00
C ILE A 135 -20.77 -9.72 17.67
N ALA A 136 -20.07 -8.83 18.37
CA ALA A 136 -20.72 -7.69 19.03
C ALA A 136 -21.38 -6.74 18.02
N LEU A 137 -20.73 -6.45 16.89
CA LEU A 137 -21.31 -5.66 15.81
C LEU A 137 -22.55 -6.32 15.23
N THR A 138 -22.49 -7.62 14.95
CA THR A 138 -23.60 -8.41 14.43
C THR A 138 -24.79 -8.36 15.38
N GLN A 139 -24.55 -8.49 16.71
CA GLN A 139 -25.60 -8.40 17.71
C GLN A 139 -26.23 -6.99 17.76
N GLN A 140 -25.42 -5.93 17.67
CA GLN A 140 -25.94 -4.55 17.61
C GLN A 140 -26.86 -4.34 16.40
N ILE A 141 -26.51 -4.88 15.24
CA ILE A 141 -27.32 -4.77 14.01
C ILE A 141 -28.63 -5.58 14.17
N LEU A 142 -28.57 -6.76 14.81
CA LEU A 142 -29.76 -7.57 15.15
C LEU A 142 -30.68 -6.82 16.10
N ASP A 143 -30.14 -6.25 17.18
CA ASP A 143 -30.91 -5.49 18.19
C ASP A 143 -31.57 -4.25 17.60
N ALA A 144 -30.88 -3.59 16.64
CA ALA A 144 -31.43 -2.49 15.84
C ALA A 144 -32.50 -2.95 14.82
N GLY A 145 -32.62 -4.26 14.64
CA GLY A 145 -33.62 -4.88 13.77
C GLY A 145 -33.31 -4.84 12.28
N PHE A 146 -32.05 -4.58 11.88
CA PHE A 146 -31.60 -4.61 10.48
C PHE A 146 -30.91 -5.93 10.07
N ALA A 147 -30.96 -6.94 10.93
CA ALA A 147 -30.51 -8.29 10.63
C ALA A 147 -31.51 -9.33 11.12
N TYR A 148 -31.34 -10.57 10.70
CA TYR A 148 -32.17 -11.72 11.11
C TYR A 148 -31.35 -13.00 11.12
N GLU A 149 -31.74 -13.92 11.97
CA GLU A 149 -31.20 -15.28 12.00
C GLU A 149 -31.91 -16.18 10.98
N SER A 150 -31.15 -17.03 10.31
CA SER A 150 -31.65 -18.08 9.44
C SER A 150 -30.70 -19.28 9.49
N ASN A 151 -31.20 -20.43 9.91
CA ASN A 151 -30.50 -21.72 9.95
C ASN A 151 -29.12 -21.67 10.67
N GLY A 152 -28.96 -20.83 11.67
CA GLY A 152 -27.70 -20.64 12.43
C GLY A 152 -26.70 -19.67 11.78
N SER A 153 -27.08 -19.02 10.69
CA SER A 153 -26.41 -17.87 10.08
C SER A 153 -27.16 -16.59 10.42
N VAL A 154 -26.49 -15.44 10.33
CA VAL A 154 -27.08 -14.11 10.50
C VAL A 154 -26.88 -13.30 9.23
N TYR A 155 -27.96 -12.76 8.70
CA TYR A 155 -27.95 -11.97 7.47
C TYR A 155 -28.43 -10.54 7.74
N PHE A 156 -27.80 -9.58 7.06
CA PHE A 156 -28.24 -8.20 7.01
C PHE A 156 -29.46 -8.08 6.08
N ASP A 157 -30.50 -7.40 6.54
CA ASP A 157 -31.78 -7.18 5.81
C ASP A 157 -31.66 -5.87 4.99
N VAL A 158 -31.20 -6.01 3.75
CA VAL A 158 -30.93 -4.86 2.86
C VAL A 158 -32.21 -4.10 2.52
N GLU A 159 -33.32 -4.79 2.23
CA GLU A 159 -34.58 -4.13 1.87
C GLU A 159 -35.17 -3.34 3.05
N LYS A 160 -35.04 -3.85 4.27
CA LYS A 160 -35.46 -3.13 5.47
C LYS A 160 -34.58 -1.92 5.74
N TYR A 161 -33.26 -2.05 5.56
CA TYR A 161 -32.32 -0.96 5.72
C TYR A 161 -32.62 0.16 4.71
N ASP A 162 -32.85 -0.17 3.45
CA ASP A 162 -33.12 0.80 2.39
C ASP A 162 -34.37 1.65 2.64
N LYS A 163 -35.40 1.09 3.31
CA LYS A 163 -36.57 1.85 3.73
C LYS A 163 -36.29 2.95 4.76
N SER A 164 -35.22 2.83 5.51
CA SER A 164 -34.82 3.78 6.57
C SER A 164 -33.65 4.68 6.15
N PHE A 165 -32.77 4.14 5.33
CA PHE A 165 -31.55 4.75 4.83
C PHE A 165 -31.48 4.53 3.32
N ASN A 166 -30.36 4.80 2.69
CA ASN A 166 -30.18 4.61 1.25
C ASN A 166 -29.07 3.56 1.03
N TYR A 167 -29.43 2.33 0.62
CA TYR A 167 -28.47 1.32 0.19
C TYR A 167 -28.03 1.60 -1.25
N GLY A 168 -26.75 1.85 -1.46
CA GLY A 168 -26.19 2.29 -2.74
C GLY A 168 -25.76 3.76 -2.75
N GLU A 169 -25.72 4.42 -1.59
CA GLU A 169 -25.32 5.83 -1.51
C GLU A 169 -23.86 6.08 -1.96
N LEU A 170 -22.95 5.15 -1.69
CA LEU A 170 -21.55 5.23 -2.12
C LEU A 170 -21.41 4.87 -3.60
N SER A 171 -21.95 3.73 -4.00
CA SER A 171 -21.83 3.19 -5.36
C SER A 171 -22.68 3.94 -6.37
N GLY A 172 -23.76 4.59 -5.91
CA GLY A 172 -24.77 5.23 -6.74
C GLY A 172 -25.68 4.24 -7.45
N ARG A 173 -25.68 2.98 -7.00
CA ARG A 173 -26.58 1.96 -7.53
C ARG A 173 -27.94 2.09 -6.89
N ARG A 174 -29.00 1.86 -7.66
CA ARG A 174 -30.36 1.83 -7.15
C ARG A 174 -30.75 0.41 -6.81
N ILE A 175 -31.45 0.23 -5.70
CA ILE A 175 -31.84 -1.11 -5.24
C ILE A 175 -32.71 -1.84 -6.26
N GLU A 176 -33.60 -1.11 -6.96
CA GLU A 176 -34.47 -1.69 -8.00
C GLU A 176 -33.67 -2.26 -9.18
N ASP A 177 -32.58 -1.56 -9.57
CA ASP A 177 -31.70 -1.98 -10.66
C ASP A 177 -30.87 -3.21 -10.22
N MET A 178 -30.45 -3.26 -8.96
CA MET A 178 -29.75 -4.39 -8.39
C MET A 178 -30.64 -5.63 -8.32
N LEU A 179 -31.88 -5.48 -7.84
CA LEU A 179 -32.86 -6.57 -7.77
C LEU A 179 -33.21 -7.13 -9.16
N SER A 180 -33.31 -6.27 -10.16
CA SER A 180 -33.64 -6.72 -11.54
C SER A 180 -32.49 -7.51 -12.20
N ASN A 181 -31.25 -7.32 -11.72
CA ASN A 181 -30.04 -7.97 -12.25
C ASN A 181 -29.59 -9.19 -11.44
N THR A 182 -30.25 -9.51 -10.32
CA THR A 182 -29.94 -10.71 -9.53
C THR A 182 -30.39 -11.95 -10.30
N ARG A 183 -29.39 -12.78 -10.65
CA ARG A 183 -29.66 -14.14 -11.12
C ARG A 183 -30.03 -15.00 -9.90
N ALA A 184 -30.93 -15.97 -10.08
CA ALA A 184 -31.13 -17.02 -9.08
C ALA A 184 -29.80 -17.78 -8.93
N LEU A 185 -29.07 -17.50 -7.84
CA LEU A 185 -27.87 -18.24 -7.45
C LEU A 185 -28.31 -19.36 -6.52
N ASP A 186 -27.64 -20.50 -6.60
CA ASP A 186 -27.82 -21.60 -5.65
C ASP A 186 -27.51 -21.12 -4.23
N GLY A 187 -28.30 -21.56 -3.23
CA GLY A 187 -28.10 -21.23 -1.81
C GLY A 187 -28.82 -19.98 -1.30
N GLN A 188 -29.69 -19.36 -2.06
CA GLN A 188 -30.52 -18.24 -1.61
C GLN A 188 -31.68 -18.66 -0.69
N ASP A 189 -31.88 -19.95 -0.44
CA ASP A 189 -32.97 -20.45 0.39
C ASP A 189 -32.94 -19.98 1.85
N GLU A 190 -31.77 -19.56 2.35
CA GLU A 190 -31.58 -19.01 3.69
C GLU A 190 -31.85 -17.50 3.78
N LYS A 191 -31.82 -16.78 2.67
CA LYS A 191 -31.95 -15.31 2.63
C LYS A 191 -33.40 -14.91 2.39
N ARG A 192 -33.81 -13.80 3.02
CA ARG A 192 -35.16 -13.20 2.76
C ARG A 192 -35.17 -12.42 1.45
N GLY A 193 -34.08 -11.71 1.17
CA GLY A 193 -33.88 -10.93 -0.03
C GLY A 193 -32.60 -11.30 -0.77
N PRO A 194 -32.55 -11.18 -2.10
CA PRO A 194 -31.39 -11.59 -2.90
C PRO A 194 -30.16 -10.67 -2.70
N LEU A 195 -30.36 -9.48 -2.13
CA LEU A 195 -29.27 -8.53 -1.83
C LEU A 195 -28.76 -8.66 -0.40
N ASP A 196 -29.43 -9.46 0.45
CA ASP A 196 -28.99 -9.67 1.82
C ASP A 196 -27.60 -10.30 1.83
N PHE A 197 -26.77 -9.90 2.80
CA PHE A 197 -25.40 -10.40 2.93
C PHE A 197 -25.12 -10.93 4.33
N ALA A 198 -24.21 -11.88 4.43
CA ALA A 198 -23.90 -12.52 5.68
C ALA A 198 -23.13 -11.60 6.63
N LEU A 199 -23.55 -11.53 7.89
CA LEU A 199 -22.81 -10.98 9.01
C LEU A 199 -22.11 -12.09 9.79
N TRP A 200 -22.75 -13.26 9.90
CA TRP A 200 -22.23 -14.48 10.50
C TRP A 200 -22.72 -15.70 9.71
N LYS A 201 -21.78 -16.57 9.32
CA LYS A 201 -22.12 -17.83 8.60
C LYS A 201 -21.94 -19.01 9.52
N LYS A 202 -22.95 -19.90 9.53
CA LYS A 202 -22.85 -21.19 10.17
C LYS A 202 -21.73 -22.02 9.55
N ALA A 203 -20.84 -22.55 10.39
CA ALA A 203 -19.79 -23.43 9.94
C ALA A 203 -20.33 -24.83 9.57
N GLN A 204 -19.81 -25.41 8.51
CA GLN A 204 -19.95 -26.83 8.21
C GLN A 204 -18.92 -27.63 9.01
N PRO A 205 -19.12 -28.94 9.21
CA PRO A 205 -18.18 -29.77 9.98
C PRO A 205 -16.73 -29.71 9.48
N GLU A 206 -16.53 -29.47 8.19
CA GLU A 206 -15.24 -29.41 7.52
C GLU A 206 -14.48 -28.12 7.79
N HIS A 207 -15.17 -27.05 8.23
CA HIS A 207 -14.54 -25.76 8.49
C HIS A 207 -13.66 -25.85 9.74
N ILE A 208 -12.35 -25.67 9.57
CA ILE A 208 -11.37 -25.60 10.68
C ILE A 208 -11.47 -24.24 11.35
N MET A 209 -11.55 -23.15 10.55
CA MET A 209 -11.67 -21.78 11.02
C MET A 209 -13.13 -21.48 11.38
N ARG A 210 -13.51 -21.77 12.64
CA ARG A 210 -14.84 -21.54 13.20
C ARG A 210 -14.76 -21.22 14.68
N TRP A 211 -15.70 -20.45 15.16
CA TRP A 211 -15.77 -19.98 16.54
C TRP A 211 -17.17 -20.10 17.10
N PRO A 212 -17.32 -20.30 18.40
CA PRO A 212 -18.61 -20.26 19.06
C PRO A 212 -19.18 -18.84 19.02
N SER A 213 -20.48 -18.74 18.79
CA SER A 213 -21.24 -17.50 18.83
C SER A 213 -22.61 -17.71 19.46
N PRO A 214 -23.41 -16.65 19.76
CA PRO A 214 -24.79 -16.79 20.20
C PRO A 214 -25.66 -17.60 19.24
N TRP A 215 -25.32 -17.65 17.95
CA TRP A 215 -26.07 -18.31 16.89
C TRP A 215 -25.56 -19.73 16.55
N GLY A 216 -24.51 -20.15 17.25
CA GLY A 216 -23.85 -21.44 17.03
C GLY A 216 -22.41 -21.30 16.51
N GLU A 217 -21.78 -22.43 16.18
CA GLU A 217 -20.45 -22.42 15.57
C GLU A 217 -20.49 -21.87 14.16
N GLY A 218 -19.60 -20.92 13.88
CA GLY A 218 -19.56 -20.23 12.62
C GLY A 218 -18.32 -19.36 12.42
N PHE A 219 -18.38 -18.49 11.44
CA PHE A 219 -17.34 -17.53 11.11
C PHE A 219 -17.98 -16.22 10.61
N PRO A 220 -17.27 -15.07 10.73
CA PRO A 220 -17.82 -13.79 10.31
C PRO A 220 -17.98 -13.70 8.80
N GLY A 221 -18.99 -12.97 8.33
CA GLY A 221 -19.10 -12.54 6.95
C GLY A 221 -18.00 -11.51 6.61
N TRP A 222 -17.45 -11.61 5.41
CA TRP A 222 -16.33 -10.76 4.95
C TRP A 222 -16.55 -9.26 5.15
N HIS A 223 -17.79 -8.77 4.99
CA HIS A 223 -18.08 -7.34 5.10
C HIS A 223 -18.10 -6.81 6.53
N ALA A 224 -18.16 -7.68 7.57
CA ALA A 224 -18.20 -7.26 8.97
C ALA A 224 -16.83 -6.90 9.55
N GLU A 225 -15.74 -7.42 8.97
CA GLU A 225 -14.40 -7.29 9.52
C GLU A 225 -13.90 -5.84 9.57
N CYS A 226 -13.99 -5.11 8.45
CA CYS A 226 -13.46 -3.74 8.34
C CYS A 226 -14.26 -2.78 9.21
N THR A 227 -15.58 -2.93 9.27
CA THR A 227 -16.44 -2.14 10.17
C THR A 227 -16.05 -2.35 11.63
N ALA A 228 -15.92 -3.60 12.07
CA ALA A 228 -15.59 -3.93 13.46
C ALA A 228 -14.19 -3.45 13.85
N MET A 229 -13.18 -3.72 13.01
CA MET A 229 -11.80 -3.32 13.28
C MET A 229 -11.58 -1.81 13.14
N GLY A 230 -12.24 -1.15 12.18
CA GLY A 230 -12.22 0.30 12.02
C GLY A 230 -12.74 1.01 13.28
N ARG A 231 -13.88 0.59 13.78
CA ARG A 231 -14.46 1.12 15.04
C ARG A 231 -13.55 0.86 16.25
N LYS A 232 -12.97 -0.32 16.35
CA LYS A 232 -12.10 -0.66 17.47
C LYS A 232 -10.88 0.25 17.56
N TYR A 233 -10.21 0.55 16.47
CA TYR A 233 -8.94 1.24 16.46
C TYR A 233 -9.03 2.73 16.18
N LEU A 234 -10.08 3.17 15.47
CA LEU A 234 -10.26 4.56 15.05
C LEU A 234 -11.46 5.24 15.71
N GLY A 235 -12.34 4.48 16.37
CA GLY A 235 -13.54 4.98 17.03
C GLY A 235 -14.79 4.90 16.14
N GLU A 236 -15.92 5.34 16.70
CA GLU A 236 -17.23 5.30 16.04
C GLU A 236 -17.28 6.14 14.76
N GLN A 237 -16.46 7.19 14.68
CA GLN A 237 -16.28 8.01 13.50
C GLN A 237 -14.80 8.32 13.30
N PHE A 238 -14.31 8.16 12.06
CA PHE A 238 -12.93 8.50 11.68
C PHE A 238 -12.86 9.20 10.33
N ASP A 239 -11.66 9.63 9.95
CA ASP A 239 -11.51 10.58 8.85
C ASP A 239 -11.57 9.92 7.48
N ILE A 240 -10.69 8.96 7.19
CA ILE A 240 -10.51 8.43 5.83
C ILE A 240 -10.64 6.92 5.81
N HIS A 241 -11.45 6.40 4.90
CA HIS A 241 -11.48 4.98 4.54
C HIS A 241 -11.13 4.81 3.07
N GLY A 242 -10.23 3.88 2.77
CA GLY A 242 -9.71 3.69 1.43
C GLY A 242 -9.62 2.25 0.96
N GLY A 243 -9.60 2.09 -0.36
CA GLY A 243 -9.43 0.80 -1.03
C GLY A 243 -9.43 0.90 -2.54
N GLY A 244 -9.49 -0.24 -3.23
CA GLY A 244 -9.69 -0.28 -4.68
C GLY A 244 -11.12 0.07 -5.09
N MET A 245 -11.32 0.50 -6.34
CA MET A 245 -12.65 0.77 -6.90
C MET A 245 -13.57 -0.46 -6.94
N ASP A 246 -13.01 -1.64 -6.94
CA ASP A 246 -13.72 -2.92 -6.85
C ASP A 246 -14.40 -3.11 -5.49
N LEU A 247 -13.87 -2.50 -4.43
CA LEU A 247 -14.46 -2.55 -3.09
C LEU A 247 -15.63 -1.58 -2.88
N VAL A 248 -15.82 -0.58 -3.75
CA VAL A 248 -16.95 0.36 -3.65
C VAL A 248 -18.27 -0.38 -3.50
N PHE A 249 -18.44 -1.45 -4.28
CA PHE A 249 -19.61 -2.33 -4.21
C PHE A 249 -19.19 -3.79 -4.45
N PRO A 250 -19.60 -4.73 -3.60
CA PRO A 250 -20.52 -4.53 -2.46
C PRO A 250 -19.83 -4.12 -1.13
N HIS A 251 -18.51 -4.30 -0.96
CA HIS A 251 -17.84 -4.32 0.33
C HIS A 251 -18.02 -3.03 1.15
N HIS A 252 -17.61 -1.87 0.62
CA HIS A 252 -17.71 -0.59 1.33
C HIS A 252 -19.16 -0.10 1.47
N GLU A 253 -20.03 -0.47 0.52
CA GLU A 253 -21.47 -0.20 0.66
C GLU A 253 -22.07 -0.97 1.85
N CYS A 254 -21.67 -2.25 2.02
CA CYS A 254 -22.07 -3.07 3.16
C CYS A 254 -21.52 -2.52 4.48
N GLU A 255 -20.30 -1.99 4.49
CA GLU A 255 -19.73 -1.36 5.69
C GLU A 255 -20.50 -0.11 6.10
N ILE A 256 -20.89 0.74 5.14
CA ILE A 256 -21.74 1.91 5.42
C ILE A 256 -23.07 1.46 6.03
N ALA A 257 -23.69 0.42 5.44
CA ALA A 257 -24.96 -0.12 5.92
C ALA A 257 -24.82 -0.66 7.35
N GLN A 258 -23.79 -1.44 7.65
CA GLN A 258 -23.53 -1.98 8.99
C GLN A 258 -23.28 -0.86 10.01
N ALA A 259 -22.47 0.13 9.67
CA ALA A 259 -22.18 1.25 10.54
C ALA A 259 -23.45 2.04 10.88
N LYS A 260 -24.20 2.46 9.89
CA LYS A 260 -25.45 3.21 10.12
C LYS A 260 -26.50 2.40 10.87
N ALA A 261 -26.65 1.12 10.54
CA ALA A 261 -27.59 0.23 11.23
C ALA A 261 -27.26 0.09 12.73
N SER A 262 -25.98 -0.06 13.07
CA SER A 262 -25.53 -0.23 14.46
C SER A 262 -25.40 1.08 15.25
N GLN A 263 -25.32 2.25 14.58
CA GLN A 263 -25.08 3.56 15.19
C GLN A 263 -26.29 4.52 15.07
N GLY A 264 -27.47 4.01 14.76
CA GLY A 264 -28.68 4.83 14.65
C GLY A 264 -28.69 5.83 13.50
N GLY A 265 -27.95 5.55 12.42
CA GLY A 265 -27.88 6.35 11.20
C GLY A 265 -26.66 7.24 11.07
N GLU A 266 -25.80 7.31 12.10
CA GLU A 266 -24.59 8.13 12.05
C GLU A 266 -23.53 7.50 11.13
N PRO A 267 -22.82 8.31 10.31
CA PRO A 267 -21.77 7.83 9.42
C PRO A 267 -20.51 7.49 10.21
N MET A 268 -19.85 6.38 9.88
CA MET A 268 -18.56 6.00 10.46
C MET A 268 -17.38 6.76 9.80
N VAL A 269 -17.48 7.06 8.52
CA VAL A 269 -16.37 7.58 7.70
C VAL A 269 -16.73 8.92 7.09
N ARG A 270 -15.78 9.88 7.13
CA ARG A 270 -15.96 11.22 6.57
C ARG A 270 -15.55 11.31 5.10
N TYR A 271 -14.44 10.66 4.73
CA TYR A 271 -13.89 10.68 3.36
C TYR A 271 -13.66 9.27 2.86
N TRP A 272 -14.34 8.90 1.79
CA TRP A 272 -14.15 7.64 1.09
C TRP A 272 -13.23 7.84 -0.10
N MET A 273 -12.08 7.16 -0.11
CA MET A 273 -11.08 7.29 -1.16
C MET A 273 -10.88 5.96 -1.90
N HIS A 274 -10.92 5.99 -3.23
CA HIS A 274 -10.76 4.79 -4.03
C HIS A 274 -9.74 5.01 -5.15
N ASN A 275 -8.74 4.12 -5.22
CA ASN A 275 -7.86 4.04 -6.37
C ASN A 275 -8.50 3.21 -7.49
N ASN A 276 -8.25 3.62 -8.75
CA ASN A 276 -8.75 2.89 -9.90
C ASN A 276 -7.91 1.61 -10.15
N MET A 277 -8.39 0.73 -11.02
CA MET A 277 -7.76 -0.56 -11.30
C MET A 277 -6.53 -0.43 -12.21
N ILE A 278 -5.71 -1.49 -12.25
CA ILE A 278 -4.64 -1.69 -13.23
C ILE A 278 -5.14 -2.71 -14.24
N THR A 279 -4.92 -2.41 -15.52
CA THR A 279 -5.11 -3.33 -16.63
C THR A 279 -3.76 -3.84 -17.15
N ILE A 280 -3.78 -4.91 -17.90
CA ILE A 280 -2.62 -5.51 -18.56
C ILE A 280 -2.94 -5.57 -20.05
N ASN A 281 -2.24 -4.76 -20.85
CA ASN A 281 -2.51 -4.62 -22.29
C ASN A 281 -4.00 -4.36 -22.58
N GLY A 282 -4.61 -3.42 -21.84
CA GLY A 282 -6.01 -3.04 -21.98
C GLY A 282 -7.02 -4.01 -21.38
N GLN A 283 -6.58 -5.11 -20.78
CA GLN A 283 -7.47 -6.14 -20.22
C GLN A 283 -7.39 -6.19 -18.70
N LYS A 284 -8.48 -6.55 -18.03
CA LYS A 284 -8.47 -6.85 -16.59
C LYS A 284 -7.51 -8.01 -16.33
N MET A 285 -6.71 -7.89 -15.26
CA MET A 285 -5.86 -8.98 -14.79
C MET A 285 -6.71 -10.13 -14.25
N GLY A 286 -6.41 -11.37 -14.67
CA GLY A 286 -7.14 -12.56 -14.22
C GLY A 286 -6.42 -13.85 -14.53
N LYS A 287 -6.47 -14.81 -13.59
CA LYS A 287 -5.84 -16.14 -13.75
C LYS A 287 -6.38 -16.87 -14.98
N SER A 288 -7.69 -16.76 -15.24
CA SER A 288 -8.35 -17.39 -16.40
C SER A 288 -7.94 -16.79 -17.74
N LEU A 289 -7.37 -15.57 -17.75
CA LEU A 289 -6.88 -14.89 -18.95
C LEU A 289 -5.40 -15.12 -19.20
N GLY A 290 -4.70 -15.86 -18.32
CA GLY A 290 -3.26 -16.11 -18.42
C GLY A 290 -2.40 -14.86 -18.29
N ASN A 291 -2.96 -13.73 -17.83
CA ASN A 291 -2.28 -12.46 -17.64
C ASN A 291 -2.12 -12.07 -16.16
N PHE A 292 -2.17 -13.05 -15.27
CA PHE A 292 -1.97 -12.84 -13.85
C PHE A 292 -0.47 -12.91 -13.53
N ILE A 293 0.12 -11.78 -13.15
CA ILE A 293 1.54 -11.65 -12.87
C ILE A 293 1.71 -11.21 -11.42
N THR A 294 2.49 -11.96 -10.63
CA THR A 294 2.83 -11.60 -9.25
C THR A 294 3.91 -10.51 -9.21
N LEU A 295 4.02 -9.79 -8.10
CA LEU A 295 5.10 -8.81 -7.92
C LEU A 295 6.48 -9.46 -7.97
N ASP A 296 6.62 -10.66 -7.41
CA ASP A 296 7.87 -11.39 -7.44
C ASP A 296 8.30 -11.72 -8.87
N GLN A 297 7.35 -12.16 -9.72
CA GLN A 297 7.61 -12.37 -11.14
C GLN A 297 8.00 -11.08 -11.88
N PHE A 298 7.43 -9.93 -11.53
CA PHE A 298 7.91 -8.65 -12.08
C PHE A 298 9.37 -8.39 -11.68
N PHE A 299 9.71 -8.70 -10.43
CA PHE A 299 11.05 -8.43 -9.90
C PHE A 299 12.12 -9.42 -10.40
N THR A 300 11.73 -10.64 -10.78
CA THR A 300 12.64 -11.65 -11.33
C THR A 300 12.63 -11.71 -12.84
N GLY A 301 11.57 -11.23 -13.49
CA GLY A 301 11.34 -11.36 -14.93
C GLY A 301 10.83 -12.73 -15.36
N GLU A 302 10.47 -13.60 -14.41
CA GLU A 302 10.10 -15.00 -14.67
C GLU A 302 8.61 -15.15 -15.02
N HIS A 303 8.19 -14.56 -16.15
CA HIS A 303 6.85 -14.72 -16.67
C HIS A 303 6.83 -14.47 -18.20
N ASP A 304 6.09 -15.26 -18.97
CA ASP A 304 6.06 -15.21 -20.45
C ASP A 304 5.65 -13.85 -21.03
N GLN A 305 4.91 -13.04 -20.29
CA GLN A 305 4.50 -11.69 -20.71
C GLN A 305 5.51 -10.60 -20.33
N LEU A 306 6.58 -10.94 -19.63
CA LEU A 306 7.63 -9.99 -19.24
C LEU A 306 8.83 -10.13 -20.17
N GLU A 307 9.32 -9.02 -20.71
CA GLU A 307 10.52 -9.01 -21.56
C GLU A 307 11.82 -8.95 -20.74
N GLN A 308 11.73 -8.53 -19.46
CA GLN A 308 12.84 -8.41 -18.53
C GLN A 308 12.34 -8.35 -17.09
N ALA A 309 13.25 -8.45 -16.13
CA ALA A 309 13.01 -8.09 -14.73
C ALA A 309 12.81 -6.56 -14.62
N TYR A 310 11.91 -6.13 -13.75
CA TYR A 310 11.68 -4.73 -13.42
C TYR A 310 11.88 -4.50 -11.93
N SER A 311 12.66 -3.50 -11.58
CA SER A 311 12.92 -3.21 -10.18
C SER A 311 11.65 -2.77 -9.44
N PRO A 312 11.55 -3.02 -8.13
CA PRO A 312 10.44 -2.54 -7.30
C PRO A 312 10.19 -1.04 -7.42
N MET A 313 11.26 -0.24 -7.50
CA MET A 313 11.12 1.21 -7.67
C MET A 313 10.64 1.60 -9.07
N THR A 314 10.96 0.83 -10.10
CA THR A 314 10.36 1.00 -11.44
C THR A 314 8.85 0.78 -11.39
N ILE A 315 8.39 -0.27 -10.71
CA ILE A 315 6.94 -0.54 -10.52
C ILE A 315 6.28 0.59 -9.71
N ARG A 316 6.92 1.03 -8.63
CA ARG A 316 6.41 2.16 -7.82
C ARG A 316 6.29 3.43 -8.66
N PHE A 317 7.33 3.79 -9.38
CA PHE A 317 7.36 4.98 -10.22
C PHE A 317 6.32 4.93 -11.36
N PHE A 318 6.16 3.77 -11.99
CA PHE A 318 5.12 3.52 -12.99
C PHE A 318 3.72 3.80 -12.43
N ILE A 319 3.40 3.27 -11.23
CA ILE A 319 2.12 3.50 -10.57
C ILE A 319 1.93 4.99 -10.23
N LEU A 320 2.97 5.67 -9.73
CA LEU A 320 2.92 7.09 -9.36
C LEU A 320 2.85 8.04 -10.56
N SER A 321 3.25 7.57 -11.75
CA SER A 321 3.19 8.35 -12.99
C SER A 321 1.77 8.55 -13.51
N ALA A 322 0.78 7.89 -12.92
CA ALA A 322 -0.65 8.10 -13.18
C ALA A 322 -1.37 8.54 -11.91
N HIS A 323 -2.38 9.40 -12.07
CA HIS A 323 -3.23 9.78 -10.95
C HIS A 323 -3.94 8.56 -10.37
N TYR A 324 -4.04 8.46 -9.02
CA TYR A 324 -4.59 7.26 -8.38
C TYR A 324 -6.02 6.91 -8.81
N ARG A 325 -6.85 7.90 -9.19
CA ARG A 325 -8.20 7.70 -9.73
C ARG A 325 -8.24 7.37 -11.22
N GLY A 326 -7.15 7.53 -11.95
CA GLY A 326 -7.06 7.14 -13.36
C GLY A 326 -6.74 5.64 -13.50
N THR A 327 -7.16 5.02 -14.60
CA THR A 327 -6.72 3.65 -14.94
C THR A 327 -5.23 3.67 -15.30
N VAL A 328 -4.51 2.63 -14.89
CA VAL A 328 -3.11 2.40 -15.31
C VAL A 328 -3.08 1.13 -16.14
N ASP A 329 -2.52 1.23 -17.33
CA ASP A 329 -2.36 0.09 -18.22
C ASP A 329 -0.90 -0.36 -18.24
N PHE A 330 -0.67 -1.58 -17.79
CA PHE A 330 0.65 -2.19 -17.84
C PHE A 330 0.96 -2.65 -19.27
N SER A 331 2.18 -2.30 -19.72
CA SER A 331 2.86 -2.93 -20.84
C SER A 331 4.38 -2.88 -20.62
N ASN A 332 5.15 -3.75 -21.27
CA ASN A 332 6.62 -3.71 -21.17
C ASN A 332 7.18 -2.36 -21.63
N GLU A 333 6.59 -1.75 -22.66
CA GLU A 333 6.98 -0.42 -23.13
C GLU A 333 6.79 0.65 -22.06
N ALA A 334 5.64 0.63 -21.36
CA ALA A 334 5.34 1.58 -20.30
C ALA A 334 6.29 1.42 -19.10
N LEU A 335 6.63 0.18 -18.71
CA LEU A 335 7.60 -0.04 -17.63
C LEU A 335 9.03 0.36 -18.03
N LYS A 336 9.46 0.08 -19.28
CA LYS A 336 10.77 0.56 -19.78
C LYS A 336 10.84 2.09 -19.84
N ALA A 337 9.72 2.75 -20.15
CA ALA A 337 9.66 4.21 -20.12
C ALA A 337 9.72 4.73 -18.66
N ALA A 338 9.05 4.07 -17.72
CA ALA A 338 9.11 4.38 -16.30
C ALA A 338 10.53 4.20 -15.73
N GLU A 339 11.20 3.10 -16.06
CA GLU A 339 12.58 2.83 -15.66
C GLU A 339 13.54 3.94 -16.12
N LYS A 340 13.45 4.35 -17.39
CA LYS A 340 14.24 5.47 -17.93
C LYS A 340 13.90 6.80 -17.25
N GLY A 341 12.62 7.03 -16.97
CA GLY A 341 12.17 8.23 -16.28
C GLY A 341 12.72 8.29 -14.85
N LEU A 342 12.61 7.20 -14.09
CA LEU A 342 13.14 7.08 -12.75
C LEU A 342 14.68 7.29 -12.75
N ALA A 343 15.41 6.62 -13.64
CA ALA A 343 16.87 6.76 -13.73
C ALA A 343 17.27 8.23 -13.92
N ARG A 344 16.58 8.98 -14.78
CA ARG A 344 16.85 10.42 -15.01
C ARG A 344 16.67 11.27 -13.73
N LEU A 345 15.66 10.98 -12.94
CA LEU A 345 15.42 11.69 -11.68
C LEU A 345 16.49 11.34 -10.64
N LEU A 346 16.89 10.07 -10.54
CA LEU A 346 17.91 9.60 -9.63
C LEU A 346 19.30 10.11 -10.02
N ASP A 347 19.63 10.14 -11.31
CA ASP A 347 20.89 10.72 -11.81
C ASP A 347 20.99 12.21 -11.47
N ALA A 348 19.89 12.96 -11.63
CA ALA A 348 19.85 14.36 -11.23
C ALA A 348 20.01 14.53 -9.70
N ALA A 349 19.43 13.64 -8.90
CA ALA A 349 19.63 13.64 -7.43
C ALA A 349 21.09 13.42 -7.06
N ALA A 350 21.80 12.52 -7.74
CA ALA A 350 23.21 12.25 -7.50
C ALA A 350 24.12 13.44 -7.84
N LEU A 351 23.73 14.28 -8.80
CA LEU A 351 24.48 15.48 -9.16
C LEU A 351 24.35 16.61 -8.15
N LEU A 352 23.25 16.67 -7.37
CA LEU A 352 22.94 17.79 -6.47
C LEU A 352 24.05 18.11 -5.47
N ASP A 353 24.72 17.09 -4.94
CA ASP A 353 25.75 17.27 -3.91
C ASP A 353 27.05 17.90 -4.48
N GLY A 354 27.32 17.65 -5.75
CA GLY A 354 28.48 18.19 -6.47
C GLY A 354 28.28 19.58 -7.05
N LEU A 355 27.08 20.15 -7.01
CA LEU A 355 26.79 21.46 -7.60
C LEU A 355 27.44 22.59 -6.79
N GLN A 356 28.05 23.55 -7.50
CA GLN A 356 28.65 24.73 -6.95
C GLN A 356 27.75 25.95 -7.09
N ALA A 357 27.62 26.73 -6.03
CA ALA A 357 26.89 27.99 -6.05
C ALA A 357 27.63 29.07 -6.79
N GLY A 358 26.93 29.91 -7.53
CA GLY A 358 27.40 31.14 -8.17
C GLY A 358 26.87 32.38 -7.45
N SER A 359 27.09 33.55 -8.07
CA SER A 359 26.62 34.84 -7.54
C SER A 359 25.18 35.19 -7.90
N THR A 360 24.63 34.55 -8.92
CA THR A 360 23.28 34.81 -9.43
C THR A 360 22.58 33.51 -9.83
N THR A 361 21.25 33.50 -9.79
CA THR A 361 20.44 32.43 -10.38
C THR A 361 19.99 32.87 -11.76
N SER A 362 20.46 32.14 -12.81
CA SER A 362 20.10 32.42 -14.21
C SER A 362 19.09 31.44 -14.79
N ILE A 363 18.67 30.41 -14.01
CA ILE A 363 17.75 29.40 -14.45
C ILE A 363 16.35 29.70 -13.93
N GLU A 364 15.36 29.62 -14.85
CA GLU A 364 13.97 29.75 -14.49
C GLU A 364 13.42 28.44 -13.90
N GLY A 365 12.32 28.53 -13.14
CA GLY A 365 11.57 27.38 -12.64
C GLY A 365 12.03 26.80 -11.30
N ILE A 366 13.15 27.23 -10.73
CA ILE A 366 13.57 26.82 -9.37
C ILE A 366 12.75 27.57 -8.32
N GLN A 367 12.57 28.88 -8.53
CA GLN A 367 11.73 29.68 -7.63
C GLN A 367 10.29 29.15 -7.67
N GLY A 368 9.68 28.96 -6.49
CA GLY A 368 8.35 28.43 -6.35
C GLY A 368 8.21 26.93 -6.66
N LEU A 369 9.30 26.16 -6.81
CA LEU A 369 9.24 24.70 -7.01
C LEU A 369 8.54 24.01 -5.84
N SER A 370 8.86 24.40 -4.61
CA SER A 370 8.21 23.88 -3.40
C SER A 370 6.69 24.08 -3.45
N GLU A 371 6.24 25.30 -3.77
CA GLU A 371 4.83 25.65 -3.87
C GLU A 371 4.12 24.84 -4.95
N ARG A 372 4.74 24.67 -6.14
CA ARG A 372 4.12 23.91 -7.24
C ARG A 372 4.01 22.42 -6.91
N CYS A 373 5.05 21.84 -6.32
CA CYS A 373 5.01 20.45 -5.88
C CYS A 373 3.96 20.22 -4.78
N HIS A 374 3.86 21.13 -3.79
CA HIS A 374 2.82 21.06 -2.77
C HIS A 374 1.43 21.30 -3.35
N ALA A 375 1.27 22.25 -4.27
CA ALA A 375 -0.02 22.48 -4.94
C ALA A 375 -0.50 21.21 -5.69
N ALA A 376 0.41 20.49 -6.33
CA ALA A 376 0.09 19.22 -7.00
C ALA A 376 -0.41 18.16 -6.00
N LEU A 377 0.29 17.94 -4.88
CA LEU A 377 -0.16 16.96 -3.88
C LEU A 377 -1.39 17.44 -3.10
N ASN A 378 -1.57 18.74 -2.90
CA ASN A 378 -2.77 19.33 -2.30
C ASN A 378 -4.01 19.20 -3.19
N ASP A 379 -3.82 19.02 -4.49
CA ASP A 379 -4.90 18.78 -5.44
C ASP A 379 -5.14 17.27 -5.64
N ASP A 380 -5.66 16.61 -4.60
CA ASP A 380 -6.09 15.22 -4.65
C ASP A 380 -4.92 14.24 -4.94
N LEU A 381 -3.78 14.48 -4.28
CA LEU A 381 -2.56 13.66 -4.40
C LEU A 381 -2.11 13.48 -5.87
N ASN A 382 -2.06 14.54 -6.63
CA ASN A 382 -1.69 14.52 -8.05
C ASN A 382 -0.19 14.27 -8.25
N THR A 383 0.24 13.03 -8.02
CA THR A 383 1.63 12.61 -8.15
C THR A 383 2.21 12.81 -9.55
N PRO A 384 1.45 12.59 -10.68
CA PRO A 384 2.00 12.89 -12.01
C PRO A 384 2.42 14.34 -12.21
N ILE A 385 1.68 15.30 -11.67
CA ILE A 385 2.06 16.72 -11.75
C ILE A 385 3.30 17.00 -10.86
N ALA A 386 3.34 16.45 -9.65
CA ALA A 386 4.53 16.57 -8.80
C ALA A 386 5.79 15.97 -9.47
N ILE A 387 5.66 14.82 -10.13
CA ILE A 387 6.74 14.20 -10.90
C ILE A 387 7.15 15.09 -12.09
N ALA A 388 6.21 15.74 -12.78
CA ALA A 388 6.52 16.67 -13.86
C ALA A 388 7.37 17.85 -13.36
N GLU A 389 7.05 18.42 -12.20
CA GLU A 389 7.84 19.47 -11.56
C GLU A 389 9.27 18.98 -11.19
N LEU A 390 9.40 17.73 -10.75
CA LEU A 390 10.71 17.14 -10.50
C LEU A 390 11.54 16.94 -11.78
N PHE A 391 10.91 16.65 -12.92
CA PHE A 391 11.61 16.60 -14.20
C PHE A 391 12.08 17.97 -14.67
N GLU A 392 11.32 19.06 -14.42
CA GLU A 392 11.78 20.42 -14.66
C GLU A 392 13.01 20.73 -13.77
N ALA A 393 12.94 20.39 -12.48
CA ALA A 393 14.06 20.55 -11.57
C ALA A 393 15.29 19.72 -12.01
N ALA A 394 15.10 18.49 -12.49
CA ALA A 394 16.18 17.65 -13.01
C ALA A 394 16.85 18.27 -14.24
N ARG A 395 16.09 18.91 -15.13
CA ARG A 395 16.68 19.69 -16.26
C ARG A 395 17.51 20.86 -15.75
N ALA A 396 17.03 21.57 -14.76
CA ALA A 396 17.76 22.67 -14.12
C ALA A 396 19.07 22.19 -13.51
N ILE A 397 19.05 21.10 -12.73
CA ILE A 397 20.20 20.47 -12.12
C ILE A 397 21.27 20.13 -13.20
N ASN A 398 20.86 19.49 -14.28
CA ASN A 398 21.77 19.15 -15.38
C ASN A 398 22.37 20.39 -16.06
N SER A 399 21.58 21.45 -16.27
CA SER A 399 22.08 22.71 -16.87
C SER A 399 23.12 23.40 -15.99
N ILE A 400 22.91 23.38 -14.66
CA ILE A 400 23.89 23.93 -13.70
C ILE A 400 25.15 23.07 -13.67
N HIS A 401 24.99 21.73 -13.64
CA HIS A 401 26.13 20.81 -13.65
C HIS A 401 27.04 21.01 -14.89
N HIS A 402 26.42 21.18 -16.05
CA HIS A 402 27.12 21.44 -17.32
C HIS A 402 27.57 22.91 -17.48
N LYS A 403 27.42 23.75 -16.44
CA LYS A 403 27.81 25.19 -16.46
C LYS A 403 27.09 26.02 -17.53
N GLN A 404 25.92 25.57 -17.95
CA GLN A 404 25.02 26.30 -18.88
C GLN A 404 24.13 27.30 -18.13
N ALA A 405 23.99 27.13 -16.83
CA ALA A 405 23.25 28.01 -15.93
C ALA A 405 23.99 28.17 -14.60
N THR A 406 23.62 29.20 -13.86
CA THR A 406 24.15 29.48 -12.50
C THR A 406 23.01 29.46 -11.48
N ILE A 407 23.36 29.24 -10.21
CA ILE A 407 22.41 29.19 -9.09
C ILE A 407 23.05 29.83 -7.87
N THR A 408 22.36 30.63 -7.08
CA THR A 408 22.84 31.14 -5.80
C THR A 408 22.94 30.02 -4.75
N ALA A 409 23.65 30.28 -3.65
CA ALA A 409 23.71 29.32 -2.55
C ALA A 409 22.33 29.05 -1.92
N GLU A 410 21.55 30.10 -1.74
CA GLU A 410 20.20 30.01 -1.16
C GLU A 410 19.25 29.18 -2.04
N ASP A 411 19.19 29.46 -3.33
CA ASP A 411 18.35 28.72 -4.28
C ASP A 411 18.82 27.24 -4.44
N LEU A 412 20.14 27.00 -4.34
CA LEU A 412 20.70 25.64 -4.40
C LEU A 412 20.32 24.81 -3.16
N ASP A 413 20.38 25.40 -1.99
CA ASP A 413 19.99 24.74 -0.75
C ASP A 413 18.49 24.42 -0.74
N GLU A 414 17.66 25.35 -1.23
CA GLU A 414 16.23 25.12 -1.41
C GLU A 414 15.96 24.02 -2.45
N LEU A 415 16.64 24.04 -3.60
CA LEU A 415 16.53 22.99 -4.62
C LEU A 415 16.89 21.61 -4.05
N ARG A 416 17.99 21.50 -3.31
CA ARG A 416 18.40 20.27 -2.63
C ARG A 416 17.32 19.77 -1.68
N ARG A 417 16.82 20.66 -0.84
CA ARG A 417 15.80 20.35 0.16
C ARG A 417 14.49 19.87 -0.52
N VAL A 418 13.98 20.60 -1.50
CA VAL A 418 12.72 20.30 -2.17
C VAL A 418 12.82 19.02 -3.00
N TYR A 419 13.89 18.89 -3.78
CA TYR A 419 14.07 17.72 -4.64
C TYR A 419 14.15 16.43 -3.84
N ARG A 420 14.92 16.41 -2.74
CA ARG A 420 15.04 15.25 -1.86
C ARG A 420 13.73 14.95 -1.12
N LEU A 421 13.06 15.97 -0.58
CA LEU A 421 11.78 15.83 0.10
C LEU A 421 10.76 15.16 -0.80
N PHE A 422 10.58 15.65 -2.01
CA PHE A 422 9.55 15.10 -2.90
C PHE A 422 9.95 13.76 -3.49
N LEU A 423 11.19 13.59 -3.95
CA LEU A 423 11.63 12.35 -4.59
C LEU A 423 11.70 11.17 -3.60
N PHE A 424 12.37 11.37 -2.46
CA PHE A 424 12.67 10.30 -1.53
C PHE A 424 11.64 10.18 -0.41
N ASP A 425 11.29 11.28 0.25
CA ASP A 425 10.47 11.20 1.46
C ASP A 425 8.97 11.05 1.10
N LEU A 426 8.44 11.87 0.17
CA LEU A 426 7.03 11.90 -0.16
C LEU A 426 6.64 10.87 -1.23
N LEU A 427 7.38 10.82 -2.36
CA LEU A 427 7.13 9.79 -3.37
C LEU A 427 7.72 8.42 -2.98
N GLY A 428 8.57 8.35 -1.95
CA GLY A 428 9.16 7.13 -1.41
C GLY A 428 10.01 6.37 -2.42
N LEU A 429 10.59 7.07 -3.40
CA LEU A 429 11.50 6.50 -4.38
C LEU A 429 12.90 6.36 -3.75
N ARG A 430 13.67 5.40 -4.21
CA ARG A 430 15.06 5.18 -3.76
C ARG A 430 15.92 4.70 -4.92
N ASP A 431 17.21 4.95 -4.83
CA ASP A 431 18.17 4.46 -5.85
C ASP A 431 18.62 3.04 -5.50
N GLU A 432 18.00 2.06 -6.13
CA GLU A 432 18.31 0.63 -5.92
C GLU A 432 19.66 0.24 -6.56
N ARG A 433 20.25 1.09 -7.39
CA ARG A 433 21.60 0.89 -7.94
C ARG A 433 22.67 1.05 -6.87
N LEU A 434 22.37 1.82 -5.82
CA LEU A 434 23.19 1.96 -4.62
C LEU A 434 22.96 0.80 -3.62
N GLY A 435 22.13 -0.18 -3.98
CA GLY A 435 21.52 -1.16 -3.13
C GLY A 435 22.46 -2.14 -2.46
N GLU A 436 21.89 -2.86 -1.48
CA GLU A 436 22.54 -3.79 -0.55
C GLU A 436 23.51 -4.81 -1.20
N GLY A 437 23.32 -5.20 -2.46
CA GLY A 437 24.22 -6.10 -3.18
C GLY A 437 25.48 -5.38 -3.70
N GLY A 438 25.34 -4.31 -4.46
CA GLY A 438 26.50 -3.60 -5.05
C GLY A 438 27.29 -2.79 -4.03
N ALA A 439 26.62 -2.16 -3.06
CA ALA A 439 27.28 -1.51 -1.95
C ALA A 439 27.93 -2.53 -1.01
N SER A 440 27.30 -3.69 -0.77
CA SER A 440 27.87 -4.78 0.02
C SER A 440 29.05 -5.42 -0.67
N GLU A 441 29.01 -5.68 -1.98
CA GLU A 441 30.13 -6.21 -2.74
C GLU A 441 31.28 -5.19 -2.87
N ALA A 442 30.99 -3.93 -3.17
CA ALA A 442 31.97 -2.88 -3.20
C ALA A 442 32.57 -2.59 -1.82
N PHE A 443 31.73 -2.63 -0.78
CA PHE A 443 32.16 -2.48 0.61
C PHE A 443 33.04 -3.65 1.05
N SER A 444 32.60 -4.91 0.81
CA SER A 444 33.43 -6.08 1.09
C SER A 444 34.73 -6.06 0.30
N GLY A 445 34.69 -5.72 -0.98
CA GLY A 445 35.88 -5.58 -1.81
C GLY A 445 36.83 -4.49 -1.32
N ALA A 446 36.34 -3.36 -0.79
CA ALA A 446 37.16 -2.31 -0.20
C ALA A 446 37.81 -2.77 1.12
N VAL A 447 37.06 -3.50 1.97
CA VAL A 447 37.62 -4.09 3.20
C VAL A 447 38.65 -5.15 2.85
N ASP A 448 38.39 -6.03 1.89
CA ASP A 448 39.35 -7.07 1.45
C ASP A 448 40.62 -6.44 0.85
N LEU A 449 40.50 -5.34 0.11
CA LEU A 449 41.65 -4.57 -0.38
C LEU A 449 42.49 -4.02 0.78
N LEU A 450 41.86 -3.42 1.80
CA LEU A 450 42.56 -2.91 3.00
C LEU A 450 43.27 -4.04 3.76
N LEU A 451 42.60 -5.22 3.87
CA LEU A 451 43.21 -6.41 4.50
C LEU A 451 44.38 -6.97 3.67
N SER A 452 44.28 -6.92 2.34
CA SER A 452 45.40 -7.27 1.45
C SER A 452 46.59 -6.35 1.63
N ILE A 453 46.37 -5.03 1.68
CA ILE A 453 47.45 -4.02 1.97
C ILE A 453 48.06 -4.24 3.35
N ARG A 454 47.21 -4.57 4.36
CA ARG A 454 47.68 -4.92 5.70
C ARG A 454 48.58 -6.17 5.68
N ALA A 455 48.20 -7.19 4.96
CA ALA A 455 48.97 -8.43 4.83
C ALA A 455 50.30 -8.19 4.13
N GLU A 456 50.35 -7.35 3.09
CA GLU A 456 51.58 -6.95 2.40
C GLU A 456 52.51 -6.13 3.32
N ALA A 457 51.95 -5.15 4.05
CA ALA A 457 52.73 -4.39 5.06
C ALA A 457 53.35 -5.31 6.12
N LYS A 458 52.56 -6.30 6.62
CA LYS A 458 53.03 -7.31 7.57
C LYS A 458 54.17 -8.18 6.99
N SER A 459 54.05 -8.58 5.72
CA SER A 459 55.12 -9.32 5.00
C SER A 459 56.42 -8.50 4.85
N ASN A 460 56.28 -7.23 4.60
CA ASN A 460 57.40 -6.28 4.45
C ASN A 460 57.94 -5.78 5.80
N LYS A 461 57.42 -6.27 6.93
CA LYS A 461 57.78 -5.82 8.32
C LYS A 461 57.44 -4.37 8.60
N ASP A 462 56.52 -3.77 7.82
CA ASP A 462 55.95 -2.46 8.10
C ASP A 462 54.78 -2.60 9.11
N TRP A 463 55.17 -2.76 10.37
CA TRP A 463 54.25 -2.92 11.46
C TRP A 463 53.40 -1.68 11.70
N ALA A 464 53.91 -0.49 11.41
CA ALA A 464 53.20 0.76 11.59
C ALA A 464 51.95 0.84 10.69
N THR A 465 52.07 0.54 9.40
CA THR A 465 50.95 0.50 8.46
C THR A 465 49.97 -0.63 8.78
N SER A 466 50.50 -1.82 9.13
CA SER A 466 49.66 -2.98 9.49
C SER A 466 48.79 -2.72 10.71
N ASP A 467 49.38 -2.12 11.77
CA ASP A 467 48.66 -1.81 13.01
C ASP A 467 47.66 -0.67 12.80
N ARG A 468 48.04 0.36 12.06
CA ARG A 468 47.13 1.47 11.71
C ARG A 468 45.87 0.99 11.01
N ILE A 469 45.95 0.13 10.00
CA ILE A 469 44.79 -0.42 9.28
C ILE A 469 43.90 -1.20 10.24
N ARG A 470 44.48 -2.05 11.11
CA ARG A 470 43.75 -2.80 12.10
C ARG A 470 42.97 -1.89 13.06
N ASP A 471 43.65 -0.89 13.60
CA ASP A 471 43.12 -0.02 14.65
C ASP A 471 42.03 0.91 14.09
N GLU A 472 42.20 1.43 12.85
CA GLU A 472 41.17 2.24 12.18
C GLU A 472 39.93 1.39 11.83
N LEU A 473 40.10 0.15 11.34
CA LEU A 473 38.99 -0.74 11.10
C LEU A 473 38.25 -1.14 12.40
N ALA A 474 39.01 -1.40 13.49
CA ALA A 474 38.42 -1.68 14.79
C ALA A 474 37.65 -0.45 15.35
N ALA A 475 38.11 0.76 15.14
CA ALA A 475 37.41 2.00 15.51
C ALA A 475 36.08 2.18 14.73
N LEU A 476 35.98 1.59 13.53
CA LEU A 476 34.75 1.55 12.70
C LEU A 476 33.85 0.37 13.03
N GLY A 477 34.17 -0.47 14.03
CA GLY A 477 33.37 -1.58 14.50
C GLY A 477 33.75 -2.96 13.93
N PHE A 478 34.78 -3.04 13.05
CA PHE A 478 35.19 -4.32 12.48
C PHE A 478 35.97 -5.18 13.47
N THR A 479 35.66 -6.45 13.49
CA THR A 479 36.47 -7.47 14.17
C THR A 479 37.30 -8.24 13.14
N ILE A 480 38.63 -8.20 13.29
CA ILE A 480 39.57 -8.86 12.37
C ILE A 480 40.23 -10.02 13.09
N LYS A 481 40.24 -11.18 12.45
CA LYS A 481 40.89 -12.43 12.94
C LYS A 481 41.88 -12.94 11.91
N ASP A 482 43.16 -13.05 12.29
CA ASP A 482 44.19 -13.71 11.47
C ASP A 482 44.06 -15.24 11.70
N THR A 483 43.81 -16.00 10.62
CA THR A 483 43.71 -17.46 10.63
C THR A 483 44.88 -18.06 9.82
N LYS A 484 45.04 -19.38 9.86
CA LYS A 484 46.04 -20.06 9.05
C LYS A 484 45.77 -20.02 7.55
N GLU A 485 44.53 -19.73 7.18
CA GLU A 485 44.01 -19.74 5.80
C GLU A 485 43.87 -18.31 5.25
N GLY A 486 44.11 -17.27 6.07
CA GLY A 486 43.95 -15.86 5.69
C GLY A 486 43.45 -15.00 6.82
N THR A 487 43.02 -13.77 6.50
CA THR A 487 42.40 -12.82 7.45
C THR A 487 40.89 -12.84 7.24
N GLU A 488 40.14 -13.14 8.29
CA GLU A 488 38.68 -13.06 8.32
C GLU A 488 38.24 -11.79 9.03
N TRP A 489 37.11 -11.23 8.61
CA TRP A 489 36.52 -10.08 9.25
C TRP A 489 35.00 -10.20 9.44
N SER A 490 34.47 -9.47 10.41
CA SER A 490 33.02 -9.29 10.65
C SER A 490 32.77 -7.88 11.19
N LEU A 491 31.56 -7.40 10.98
CA LEU A 491 31.09 -6.11 11.51
C LEU A 491 30.22 -6.36 12.74
#